data_7565e13a3d12d51ab32aff42277c6337
#
_entry.id   7565e13a3d12d51ab32aff42277c6337
#
_cell.length_a   1.000
_cell.length_b   1.000
_cell.length_c   1.000
_cell.angle_alpha   90.00
_cell.angle_beta   90.00
_cell.angle_gamma   90.00
#
_symmetry.space_group_name_H-M   'P 1'
#
loop_
_entity.id
_entity.type
_entity.pdbx_description
1 polymer ?
#
loop_
_entity_poly.entity_id
_entity_poly.type
_entity_poly.pdbx_seq_one_letter_code
_entity_poly.pdbx_strand_id
1 'polypeptide(L)'
;MARTMLRALKGLAAAAAVAALAGCAGEGYDGDPGAMPLAAGQTCGSIRQELNRLDAKGTQAKVEAVSQGKKLSPADRADADRYNSLLNQYLGARCHVAG
;
A
#
# COMPACT_ATOMS: atom_id res chain seq x y z
N MET A 1 11.43 49.78 -6.58
CA MET A 1 10.12 49.35 -6.11
C MET A 1 9.71 47.99 -6.64
N ALA A 2 9.89 47.68 -7.93
CA ALA A 2 9.57 46.37 -8.48
C ALA A 2 10.36 45.23 -7.82
N ARG A 3 11.59 45.48 -7.40
CA ARG A 3 12.41 44.48 -6.71
C ARG A 3 11.88 44.08 -5.35
N THR A 4 11.26 45.02 -4.64
CA THR A 4 10.70 44.74 -3.32
C THR A 4 9.46 43.85 -3.40
N MET A 5 8.63 44.05 -4.43
CA MET A 5 7.47 43.23 -4.68
C MET A 5 7.84 41.81 -5.05
N LEU A 6 8.89 41.63 -5.87
CA LEU A 6 9.37 40.29 -6.25
C LEU A 6 9.87 39.51 -5.05
N ARG A 7 10.54 40.18 -4.12
CA ARG A 7 11.01 39.51 -2.89
C ARG A 7 9.86 39.06 -2.01
N ALA A 8 8.82 39.86 -1.89
CA ALA A 8 7.64 39.52 -1.12
C ALA A 8 6.92 38.30 -1.71
N LEU A 9 6.80 38.26 -3.04
CA LEU A 9 6.18 37.14 -3.73
C LEU A 9 6.94 35.82 -3.53
N LYS A 10 8.27 35.90 -3.56
CA LYS A 10 9.10 34.72 -3.32
C LYS A 10 8.94 34.18 -1.90
N GLY A 11 8.85 35.07 -0.93
CA GLY A 11 8.65 34.67 0.46
C GLY A 11 7.32 33.98 0.68
N LEU A 12 6.26 34.49 0.06
CA LEU A 12 4.93 33.89 0.18
C LEU A 12 4.87 32.50 -0.45
N ALA A 13 5.49 32.33 -1.61
CA ALA A 13 5.51 31.04 -2.29
C ALA A 13 6.26 29.98 -1.47
N ALA A 14 7.36 30.34 -0.84
CA ALA A 14 8.13 29.43 0.00
C ALA A 14 7.32 28.99 1.24
N ALA A 15 6.62 29.92 1.87
CA ALA A 15 5.80 29.63 3.04
C ALA A 15 4.65 28.67 2.70
N ALA A 16 4.01 28.85 1.55
CA ALA A 16 2.95 27.96 1.11
C ALA A 16 3.44 26.54 0.85
N ALA A 17 4.61 26.38 0.26
CA ALA A 17 5.20 25.08 0.01
C ALA A 17 5.50 24.31 1.31
N VAL A 18 6.03 24.99 2.31
CA VAL A 18 6.32 24.39 3.61
C VAL A 18 5.03 23.94 4.30
N ALA A 19 3.98 24.73 4.24
CA ALA A 19 2.70 24.37 4.84
C ALA A 19 2.09 23.15 4.19
N ALA A 20 2.20 23.01 2.87
CA ALA A 20 1.69 21.85 2.16
C ALA A 20 2.41 20.56 2.57
N LEU A 21 3.73 20.60 2.73
CA LEU A 21 4.51 19.46 3.19
C LEU A 21 4.14 19.05 4.61
N ALA A 22 3.96 20.01 5.49
CA ALA A 22 3.55 19.74 6.87
C ALA A 22 2.16 19.09 6.93
N GLY A 23 1.24 19.51 6.07
CA GLY A 23 -0.09 18.93 5.99
C GLY A 23 -0.07 17.46 5.57
N CYS A 24 0.73 17.13 4.58
CA CYS A 24 0.88 15.74 4.13
C CYS A 24 1.47 14.86 5.21
N ALA A 25 2.45 15.34 5.96
CA ALA A 25 3.06 14.58 7.04
C ALA A 25 2.14 14.37 8.23
N GLY A 26 1.19 15.29 8.47
CA GLY A 26 0.28 15.23 9.61
C GLY A 26 -0.86 14.23 9.48
N GLU A 27 -1.13 13.71 8.29
CA GLU A 27 -2.24 12.80 8.05
C GLU A 27 -1.83 11.32 8.10
N GLY A 28 -0.61 11.01 8.51
CA GLY A 28 -0.14 9.63 8.59
C GLY A 28 -0.77 8.85 9.72
N TYR A 29 -0.83 7.55 9.57
CA TYR A 29 -1.19 6.63 10.64
C TYR A 29 -0.13 6.71 11.75
N ASP A 30 -0.56 6.46 12.98
CA ASP A 30 0.37 6.39 14.09
C ASP A 30 1.35 5.24 13.86
N GLY A 31 2.65 5.56 13.75
CA GLY A 31 3.71 4.58 13.54
C GLY A 31 4.09 4.42 12.08
N ASP A 32 4.02 3.21 11.55
CA ASP A 32 4.48 2.85 10.22
C ASP A 32 3.57 3.44 9.13
N PRO A 33 4.12 4.24 8.16
CA PRO A 33 3.31 4.77 7.07
C PRO A 33 2.64 3.70 6.19
N GLY A 34 3.19 2.49 6.16
CA GLY A 34 2.62 1.38 5.41
C GLY A 34 1.57 0.59 6.17
N ALA A 35 1.34 0.91 7.45
CA ALA A 35 0.39 0.18 8.26
C ALA A 35 -1.05 0.51 7.83
N MET A 36 -1.85 -0.54 7.62
CA MET A 36 -3.25 -0.41 7.23
C MET A 36 -4.11 -1.33 8.09
N PRO A 37 -5.28 -0.85 8.56
CA PRO A 37 -6.19 -1.71 9.29
C PRO A 37 -6.77 -2.79 8.37
N LEU A 38 -7.14 -3.93 8.95
CA LEU A 38 -7.82 -4.98 8.22
C LEU A 38 -9.25 -4.55 7.87
N ALA A 39 -9.76 -5.06 6.76
CA ALA A 39 -11.15 -4.86 6.39
C ALA A 39 -12.07 -5.49 7.43
N ALA A 40 -13.29 -4.99 7.51
CA ALA A 40 -14.29 -5.51 8.45
C ALA A 40 -14.51 -7.01 8.20
N GLY A 41 -14.52 -7.78 9.26
CA GLY A 41 -14.70 -9.24 9.18
C GLY A 41 -13.43 -10.02 8.88
N GLN A 42 -12.31 -9.35 8.61
CA GLN A 42 -11.03 -10.01 8.37
C GLN A 42 -10.19 -10.04 9.64
N THR A 43 -9.48 -11.15 9.84
CA THR A 43 -8.48 -11.29 10.91
C THR A 43 -7.16 -11.75 10.30
N CYS A 44 -6.07 -11.60 11.03
CA CYS A 44 -4.79 -12.17 10.59
C CYS A 44 -4.90 -13.66 10.34
N GLY A 45 -5.65 -14.38 11.18
CA GLY A 45 -5.89 -15.81 11.02
C GLY A 45 -6.67 -16.16 9.77
N SER A 46 -7.73 -15.40 9.47
CA SER A 46 -8.54 -15.66 8.27
C SER A 46 -7.75 -15.41 7.00
N ILE A 47 -6.93 -14.37 6.97
CA ILE A 47 -6.07 -14.08 5.81
C ILE A 47 -5.03 -15.20 5.65
N ARG A 48 -4.42 -15.65 6.74
CA ARG A 48 -3.44 -16.72 6.70
C ARG A 48 -4.05 -18.00 6.14
N GLN A 49 -5.26 -18.35 6.57
CA GLN A 49 -5.96 -19.53 6.05
C GLN A 49 -6.19 -19.44 4.56
N GLU A 50 -6.63 -18.28 4.09
CA GLU A 50 -6.88 -18.08 2.66
C GLU A 50 -5.58 -18.11 1.85
N LEU A 51 -4.51 -17.51 2.36
CA LEU A 51 -3.20 -17.60 1.73
C LEU A 51 -2.71 -19.04 1.63
N ASN A 52 -2.89 -19.82 2.70
CA ASN A 52 -2.51 -21.24 2.70
C ASN A 52 -3.32 -22.04 1.69
N ARG A 53 -4.61 -21.73 1.56
CA ARG A 53 -5.47 -22.38 0.57
C ARG A 53 -5.01 -22.09 -0.85
N LEU A 54 -4.65 -20.84 -1.13
CA LEU A 54 -4.13 -20.45 -2.44
C LEU A 54 -2.75 -21.06 -2.70
N ASP A 55 -1.88 -21.14 -1.69
CA ASP A 55 -0.59 -21.80 -1.80
C ASP A 55 -0.76 -23.28 -2.19
N ALA A 56 -1.72 -23.96 -1.58
CA ALA A 56 -2.01 -25.36 -1.89
C ALA A 56 -2.45 -25.55 -3.35
N LYS A 57 -3.03 -24.54 -3.95
CA LYS A 57 -3.42 -24.54 -5.38
C LYS A 57 -2.27 -24.20 -6.32
N GLY A 58 -1.08 -23.86 -5.80
CA GLY A 58 0.05 -23.45 -6.62
C GLY A 58 -0.01 -21.99 -7.06
N THR A 59 -0.70 -21.13 -6.34
CA THR A 59 -0.89 -19.73 -6.74
C THR A 59 0.40 -18.93 -6.77
N GLN A 60 1.41 -19.28 -5.96
CA GLN A 60 2.70 -18.59 -6.01
C GLN A 60 3.35 -18.67 -7.39
N ALA A 61 3.28 -19.82 -8.03
CA ALA A 61 3.82 -19.99 -9.39
C ALA A 61 3.07 -19.09 -10.39
N LYS A 62 1.78 -18.88 -10.17
CA LYS A 62 0.96 -17.99 -11.02
C LYS A 62 1.35 -16.53 -10.81
N VAL A 63 1.61 -16.13 -9.57
CA VAL A 63 2.09 -14.78 -9.24
C VAL A 63 3.44 -14.53 -9.94
N GLU A 64 4.35 -15.47 -9.87
CA GLU A 64 5.64 -15.36 -10.56
C GLU A 64 5.47 -15.26 -12.07
N ALA A 65 4.56 -16.03 -12.64
CA ALA A 65 4.29 -16.00 -14.08
C ALA A 65 3.83 -14.59 -14.51
N VAL A 66 2.96 -13.96 -13.72
CA VAL A 66 2.51 -12.59 -13.99
C VAL A 66 3.67 -11.61 -13.93
N SER A 67 4.55 -11.73 -12.93
CA SER A 67 5.69 -10.84 -12.79
C SER A 67 6.69 -10.99 -13.93
N GLN A 68 6.72 -12.16 -14.58
CA GLN A 68 7.56 -12.43 -15.75
C GLN A 68 6.87 -12.04 -17.07
N GLY A 69 5.68 -11.45 -17.02
CA GLY A 69 4.95 -11.04 -18.20
C GLY A 69 4.19 -12.14 -18.92
N LYS A 70 4.09 -13.31 -18.31
CA LYS A 70 3.35 -14.43 -18.90
C LYS A 70 1.84 -14.21 -18.75
N LYS A 71 1.08 -14.66 -19.76
CA LYS A 71 -0.36 -14.60 -19.72
C LYS A 71 -0.92 -15.78 -18.95
N LEU A 72 -1.93 -15.51 -18.13
CA LEU A 72 -2.67 -16.53 -17.39
C LEU A 72 -4.13 -16.54 -17.87
N SER A 73 -4.80 -17.67 -17.61
CA SER A 73 -6.26 -17.70 -17.78
C SER A 73 -6.92 -16.69 -16.83
N PRO A 74 -8.15 -16.23 -17.13
CA PRO A 74 -8.84 -15.30 -16.23
C PRO A 74 -8.97 -15.82 -14.79
N ALA A 75 -9.23 -17.11 -14.62
CA ALA A 75 -9.33 -17.72 -13.28
C ALA A 75 -8.01 -17.70 -12.55
N ASP A 76 -6.93 -18.07 -13.22
CA ASP A 76 -5.59 -18.06 -12.62
C ASP A 76 -5.13 -16.64 -12.30
N ARG A 77 -5.45 -15.70 -13.16
CA ARG A 77 -5.14 -14.28 -12.92
C ARG A 77 -5.89 -13.76 -11.71
N ALA A 78 -7.15 -14.14 -11.55
CA ALA A 78 -7.95 -13.74 -10.38
C ALA A 78 -7.34 -14.29 -9.09
N ASP A 79 -6.89 -15.55 -9.10
CA ASP A 79 -6.22 -16.15 -7.94
C ASP A 79 -4.92 -15.41 -7.61
N ALA A 80 -4.12 -15.08 -8.63
CA ALA A 80 -2.87 -14.35 -8.44
C ALA A 80 -3.11 -12.95 -7.85
N ASP A 81 -4.10 -12.23 -8.37
CA ASP A 81 -4.46 -10.90 -7.89
C ASP A 81 -4.97 -10.96 -6.45
N ARG A 82 -5.80 -11.97 -6.12
CA ARG A 82 -6.29 -12.18 -4.77
C ARG A 82 -5.15 -12.49 -3.80
N TYR A 83 -4.21 -13.33 -4.20
CA TYR A 83 -3.04 -13.66 -3.39
C TYR A 83 -2.26 -12.40 -3.05
N ASN A 84 -1.97 -11.58 -4.04
CA ASN A 84 -1.23 -10.33 -3.83
C ASN A 84 -2.00 -9.37 -2.91
N SER A 85 -3.32 -9.27 -3.09
CA SER A 85 -4.15 -8.43 -2.24
C SER A 85 -4.14 -8.89 -0.78
N LEU A 86 -4.29 -10.19 -0.56
CA LEU A 86 -4.26 -10.77 0.79
C LEU A 86 -2.89 -10.60 1.45
N LEU A 87 -1.82 -10.79 0.67
CA LEU A 87 -0.47 -10.62 1.18
C LEU A 87 -0.23 -9.17 1.60
N ASN A 88 -0.68 -8.22 0.79
CA ASN A 88 -0.59 -6.80 1.12
C ASN A 88 -1.37 -6.46 2.40
N GLN A 89 -2.56 -7.03 2.55
CA GLN A 89 -3.35 -6.85 3.78
C GLN A 89 -2.65 -7.45 4.99
N TYR A 90 -2.08 -8.65 4.84
CA TYR A 90 -1.36 -9.32 5.91
C TYR A 90 -0.16 -8.50 6.39
N LEU A 91 0.62 -8.00 5.45
CA LEU A 91 1.80 -7.19 5.76
C LEU A 91 1.40 -5.80 6.25
N GLY A 92 0.40 -5.18 5.62
CA GLY A 92 -0.08 -3.85 6.01
C GLY A 92 -0.66 -3.81 7.41
N ALA A 93 -1.35 -4.86 7.82
CA ALA A 93 -1.88 -5.00 9.18
C ALA A 93 -0.84 -5.52 10.17
N ARG A 94 0.38 -5.77 9.71
CA ARG A 94 1.50 -6.25 10.53
C ARG A 94 1.22 -7.61 11.17
N CYS A 95 0.47 -8.45 10.49
CA CYS A 95 0.13 -9.79 10.97
C CYS A 95 1.37 -10.65 11.20
N HIS A 96 2.42 -10.44 10.40
CA HIS A 96 3.68 -11.16 10.50
C HIS A 96 4.45 -10.87 11.79
N VAL A 97 4.15 -9.75 12.44
CA VAL A 97 4.79 -9.34 13.71
C VAL A 97 3.89 -9.68 14.89
N ALA A 98 2.59 -9.54 14.72
CA ALA A 98 1.61 -9.72 15.79
C ALA A 98 1.22 -11.18 16.02
N GLY A 99 1.51 -12.01 15.04
CA GLY A 99 1.04 -13.35 15.06
C GLY A 99 1.90 -14.43 15.38
#